data_1b6fef828c5ddea9b5d1cd2eb14358fa
#
_entry.id   1b6fef828c5ddea9b5d1cd2eb14358fa
#
_cell.length_a   1.000
_cell.length_b   1.000
_cell.length_c   1.000
_cell.angle_alpha   90.00
_cell.angle_beta   90.00
_cell.angle_gamma   90.00
#
_symmetry.space_group_name_H-M   'P 1'
#
loop_
_entity.id
_entity.type
_entity.pdbx_description
1 polymer ?
#
loop_
_entity_poly.entity_id
_entity_poly.type
_entity_poly.pdbx_seq_one_letter_code
_entity_poly.pdbx_strand_id
1 'polypeptide(L)'
;TVYGMGASEDILGGFIKDYPRENFIISTKFTPQIAPDTEAPVLTMAEESCRRLHTDYIDIYWIHNPADVERWTPGLIALLKSGVVKRVGVSNHNLEQIKRADEILRSEGFRVSAVQNHFSLLYRSSEKAGILDYCKENNIDFFAYMTLEQGALSGKYGTFNPMPEGSQRAMTYNSILPKLDALIAEMKKIGEAHDASVSQIAIAYAINKGTYPIVGATKPRHVEEAATAAKIKLSKEEIESLETLAAATGVDTKGSWENPMA
;
A
#
# COMPACT_ATOMS: atom_id res chain seq x y z
N THR A 1 4.03 7.50 11.18
CA THR A 1 4.35 7.64 12.62
C THR A 1 4.08 6.39 13.44
N VAL A 2 2.99 5.65 13.19
CA VAL A 2 2.63 4.44 13.97
C VAL A 2 3.66 3.31 13.86
N TYR A 3 4.45 3.27 12.79
CA TYR A 3 5.45 2.23 12.58
C TYR A 3 6.63 2.38 13.56
N GLY A 4 6.64 1.50 14.58
CA GLY A 4 7.60 1.56 15.68
C GLY A 4 7.50 2.86 16.49
N MET A 5 6.33 3.50 16.52
CA MET A 5 6.08 4.78 17.21
C MET A 5 7.08 5.87 16.83
N GLY A 6 7.41 5.97 15.55
CA GLY A 6 8.35 6.92 14.98
C GLY A 6 9.74 6.36 14.66
N ALA A 7 10.12 5.21 15.24
CA ALA A 7 11.45 4.62 15.01
C ALA A 7 11.73 4.34 13.52
N SER A 8 10.71 3.98 12.73
CA SER A 8 10.88 3.78 11.28
C SER A 8 11.26 5.08 10.57
N GLU A 9 10.69 6.22 10.97
CA GLU A 9 11.05 7.54 10.44
C GLU A 9 12.45 7.97 10.89
N ASP A 10 12.82 7.74 12.15
CA ASP A 10 14.17 8.06 12.67
C ASP A 10 15.26 7.26 11.92
N ILE A 11 15.02 5.95 11.70
CA ILE A 11 15.97 5.10 10.97
C ILE A 11 16.10 5.59 9.52
N LEU A 12 14.98 5.85 8.84
CA LEU A 12 15.00 6.34 7.47
C LEU A 12 15.67 7.70 7.38
N GLY A 13 15.36 8.64 8.28
CA GLY A 13 15.97 9.95 8.34
C GLY A 13 17.48 9.88 8.56
N GLY A 14 17.93 8.96 9.42
CA GLY A 14 19.36 8.70 9.63
C GLY A 14 20.09 8.26 8.36
N PHE A 15 19.42 7.55 7.45
CA PHE A 15 20.02 7.14 6.17
C PHE A 15 19.98 8.25 5.12
N ILE A 16 18.84 8.91 4.95
CA ILE A 16 18.63 9.84 3.83
C ILE A 16 19.30 11.20 4.02
N LYS A 17 19.59 11.63 5.28
CA LYS A 17 20.19 12.92 5.59
C LYS A 17 21.54 13.19 4.90
N ASP A 18 22.26 12.14 4.52
CA ASP A 18 23.58 12.23 3.90
C ASP A 18 23.51 12.26 2.35
N TYR A 19 22.29 12.30 1.79
CA TYR A 19 22.02 12.34 0.36
C TYR A 19 21.16 13.54 -0.02
N PRO A 20 21.23 14.04 -1.28
CA PRO A 20 20.32 15.08 -1.75
C PRO A 20 18.86 14.67 -1.54
N ARG A 21 18.09 15.51 -0.87
CA ARG A 21 16.70 15.22 -0.48
C ARG A 21 15.80 14.90 -1.69
N GLU A 22 16.06 15.53 -2.80
CA GLU A 22 15.34 15.37 -4.07
C GLU A 22 15.49 13.99 -4.72
N ASN A 23 16.47 13.20 -4.29
CA ASN A 23 16.64 11.82 -4.75
C ASN A 23 15.57 10.88 -4.22
N PHE A 24 14.74 11.31 -3.26
CA PHE A 24 13.75 10.48 -2.59
C PHE A 24 12.35 11.07 -2.71
N ILE A 25 11.38 10.18 -2.97
CA ILE A 25 9.96 10.46 -2.76
C ILE A 25 9.59 9.86 -1.40
N ILE A 26 9.42 10.71 -0.40
CA ILE A 26 9.14 10.29 0.98
C ILE A 26 7.64 10.39 1.24
N SER A 27 7.07 9.30 1.79
CA SER A 27 5.70 9.34 2.27
C SER A 27 5.59 8.82 3.70
N THR A 28 4.78 9.50 4.51
CA THR A 28 4.42 9.07 5.86
C THR A 28 2.99 9.47 6.18
N LYS A 29 2.50 9.12 7.37
CA LYS A 29 1.07 9.12 7.66
C LYS A 29 0.72 9.83 8.96
N PHE A 30 -0.38 10.56 8.94
CA PHE A 30 -1.16 10.89 10.12
C PHE A 30 -2.00 9.68 10.53
N THR A 31 -1.93 9.28 11.78
CA THR A 31 -2.72 8.16 12.32
C THR A 31 -3.71 8.70 13.35
N PRO A 32 -5.01 8.74 13.04
CA PRO A 32 -6.04 9.33 13.89
C PRO A 32 -6.06 8.82 15.34
N GLN A 33 -5.81 7.52 15.55
CA GLN A 33 -5.87 6.87 16.87
C GLN A 33 -4.79 7.32 17.85
N ILE A 34 -3.72 7.93 17.35
CA ILE A 34 -2.62 8.46 18.16
C ILE A 34 -2.42 9.96 17.92
N ALA A 35 -3.49 10.63 17.46
CA ALA A 35 -3.45 12.08 17.26
C ALA A 35 -3.16 12.80 18.58
N PRO A 36 -2.22 13.75 18.61
CA PRO A 36 -1.93 14.52 19.80
C PRO A 36 -3.10 15.45 20.16
N ASP A 37 -3.24 15.76 21.45
CA ASP A 37 -4.22 16.73 21.94
C ASP A 37 -3.68 18.16 21.77
N THR A 38 -3.74 18.65 20.52
CA THR A 38 -3.32 19.99 20.12
C THR A 38 -4.40 20.64 19.26
N GLU A 39 -4.31 21.95 19.04
CA GLU A 39 -5.25 22.67 18.17
C GLU A 39 -5.19 22.21 16.71
N ALA A 40 -4.00 21.73 16.26
CA ALA A 40 -3.76 21.29 14.89
C ALA A 40 -3.03 19.93 14.85
N PRO A 41 -3.68 18.82 15.24
CA PRO A 41 -3.03 17.51 15.38
C PRO A 41 -2.37 16.99 14.11
N VAL A 42 -2.98 17.23 12.94
CA VAL A 42 -2.46 16.79 11.64
C VAL A 42 -1.15 17.53 11.31
N LEU A 43 -1.10 18.84 11.58
CA LEU A 43 0.10 19.65 11.39
C LEU A 43 1.20 19.23 12.38
N THR A 44 0.87 19.12 13.65
CA THR A 44 1.84 18.71 14.70
C THR A 44 2.51 17.38 14.34
N MET A 45 1.74 16.37 13.93
CA MET A 45 2.31 15.08 13.55
C MET A 45 3.16 15.14 12.27
N ALA A 46 2.80 15.99 11.30
CA ALA A 46 3.60 16.18 10.10
C ALA A 46 4.94 16.84 10.39
N GLU A 47 4.95 17.87 11.23
CA GLU A 47 6.18 18.55 11.69
C GLU A 47 7.11 17.60 12.47
N GLU A 48 6.54 16.76 13.34
CA GLU A 48 7.30 15.73 14.04
C GLU A 48 7.89 14.69 13.09
N SER A 49 7.13 14.30 12.06
CA SER A 49 7.62 13.39 11.00
C SER A 49 8.76 14.03 10.21
N CYS A 50 8.67 15.30 9.83
CA CYS A 50 9.74 16.05 9.18
C CYS A 50 11.01 16.08 10.04
N ARG A 51 10.86 16.33 11.34
CA ARG A 51 12.00 16.34 12.28
C ARG A 51 12.71 14.99 12.36
N ARG A 52 11.95 13.88 12.46
CA ARG A 52 12.52 12.51 12.49
C ARG A 52 13.14 12.11 11.16
N LEU A 53 12.57 12.55 10.07
CA LEU A 53 13.07 12.28 8.70
C LEU A 53 14.19 13.23 8.27
N HIS A 54 14.59 14.22 9.09
CA HIS A 54 15.58 15.24 8.74
C HIS A 54 15.28 15.95 7.42
N THR A 55 14.03 16.37 7.21
CA THR A 55 13.57 17.02 5.98
C THR A 55 12.60 18.16 6.27
N ASP A 56 12.56 19.15 5.40
CA ASP A 56 11.65 20.29 5.50
C ASP A 56 10.30 20.03 4.81
N TYR A 57 10.18 18.93 4.07
CA TYR A 57 8.93 18.60 3.37
C TYR A 57 8.73 17.09 3.20
N ILE A 58 7.46 16.71 3.02
CA ILE A 58 7.01 15.34 2.73
C ILE A 58 6.38 15.35 1.33
N ASP A 59 6.74 14.37 0.49
CA ASP A 59 6.19 14.31 -0.87
C ASP A 59 4.74 13.85 -0.90
N ILE A 60 4.38 12.84 -0.08
CA ILE A 60 2.99 12.39 0.04
C ILE A 60 2.66 12.16 1.52
N TYR A 61 1.67 12.87 2.05
CA TYR A 61 1.19 12.68 3.41
C TYR A 61 -0.20 12.06 3.42
N TRP A 62 -0.36 11.01 4.21
CA TRP A 62 -1.57 10.20 4.21
C TRP A 62 -2.41 10.38 5.47
N ILE A 63 -3.75 10.37 5.34
CA ILE A 63 -4.61 9.94 6.44
C ILE A 63 -4.60 8.42 6.46
N HIS A 64 -4.15 7.81 7.57
CA HIS A 64 -3.86 6.37 7.65
C HIS A 64 -5.10 5.49 7.58
N ASN A 65 -6.22 5.98 8.09
CA ASN A 65 -7.50 5.28 8.07
C ASN A 65 -8.66 6.28 8.17
N PRO A 66 -9.90 5.87 7.79
CA PRO A 66 -11.06 6.75 7.72
C PRO A 66 -11.80 6.90 9.07
N ALA A 67 -11.09 7.10 10.18
CA ALA A 67 -11.73 7.20 11.50
C ALA A 67 -12.76 8.35 11.60
N ASP A 68 -12.49 9.48 10.92
CA ASP A 68 -13.41 10.61 10.83
C ASP A 68 -12.95 11.52 9.67
N VAL A 69 -13.53 11.35 8.50
CA VAL A 69 -13.12 12.07 7.27
C VAL A 69 -13.36 13.57 7.41
N GLU A 70 -14.48 13.97 8.01
CA GLU A 70 -14.84 15.39 8.19
C GLU A 70 -13.89 16.12 9.14
N ARG A 71 -13.44 15.42 10.16
CA ARG A 71 -12.55 15.98 11.18
C ARG A 71 -11.11 16.12 10.69
N TRP A 72 -10.58 15.08 10.01
CA TRP A 72 -9.15 15.00 9.77
C TRP A 72 -8.72 15.55 8.41
N THR A 73 -9.57 15.41 7.37
CA THR A 73 -9.21 15.87 6.02
C THR A 73 -8.91 17.38 5.95
N PRO A 74 -9.65 18.28 6.63
CA PRO A 74 -9.33 19.71 6.61
C PRO A 74 -7.91 20.05 7.08
N GLY A 75 -7.35 19.25 8.00
CA GLY A 75 -5.98 19.44 8.48
C GLY A 75 -4.91 19.32 7.39
N LEU A 76 -5.19 18.56 6.32
CA LEU A 76 -4.29 18.45 5.17
C LEU A 76 -4.19 19.76 4.36
N ILE A 77 -5.21 20.59 4.39
CA ILE A 77 -5.25 21.87 3.63
C ILE A 77 -4.16 22.82 4.14
N ALA A 78 -4.02 22.94 5.45
CA ALA A 78 -2.99 23.78 6.06
C ALA A 78 -1.57 23.33 5.65
N LEU A 79 -1.34 21.99 5.61
CA LEU A 79 -0.07 21.41 5.19
C LEU A 79 0.24 21.68 3.71
N LEU A 80 -0.76 21.59 2.84
CA LEU A 80 -0.62 21.92 1.42
C LEU A 80 -0.34 23.42 1.20
N LYS A 81 -1.06 24.30 1.91
CA LYS A 81 -0.86 25.77 1.84
C LYS A 81 0.50 26.20 2.35
N SER A 82 1.05 25.54 3.37
CA SER A 82 2.39 25.86 3.90
C SER A 82 3.54 25.31 3.04
N GLY A 83 3.27 24.35 2.14
CA GLY A 83 4.28 23.66 1.35
C GLY A 83 5.07 22.58 2.09
N VAL A 84 4.77 22.32 3.38
CA VAL A 84 5.36 21.21 4.16
C VAL A 84 5.00 19.86 3.53
N VAL A 85 3.85 19.77 2.87
CA VAL A 85 3.42 18.57 2.13
C VAL A 85 3.13 18.95 0.68
N LYS A 86 3.70 18.19 -0.26
CA LYS A 86 3.48 18.44 -1.70
C LYS A 86 2.20 17.82 -2.23
N ARG A 87 1.86 16.63 -1.75
CA ARG A 87 0.69 15.85 -2.19
C ARG A 87 0.07 15.18 -0.97
N VAL A 88 -1.24 14.98 -1.02
CA VAL A 88 -1.97 14.28 0.05
C VAL A 88 -2.71 13.07 -0.48
N GLY A 89 -2.85 12.07 0.39
CA GLY A 89 -3.57 10.85 0.09
C GLY A 89 -4.37 10.33 1.28
N VAL A 90 -5.21 9.36 1.00
CA VAL A 90 -6.01 8.65 1.99
C VAL A 90 -5.75 7.14 1.92
N SER A 91 -5.75 6.47 3.07
CA SER A 91 -5.48 5.03 3.15
C SER A 91 -6.62 4.32 3.86
N ASN A 92 -6.97 3.11 3.40
CA ASN A 92 -8.07 2.31 3.93
C ASN A 92 -9.47 2.95 3.80
N HIS A 93 -9.62 3.89 2.88
CA HIS A 93 -10.90 4.55 2.61
C HIS A 93 -11.69 3.79 1.55
N ASN A 94 -13.00 3.68 1.76
CA ASN A 94 -13.93 3.22 0.73
C ASN A 94 -14.21 4.32 -0.30
N LEU A 95 -14.95 4.00 -1.36
CA LEU A 95 -15.17 4.92 -2.47
C LEU A 95 -15.89 6.22 -2.03
N GLU A 96 -16.89 6.13 -1.15
CA GLU A 96 -17.63 7.30 -0.64
C GLU A 96 -16.71 8.20 0.19
N GLN A 97 -15.90 7.61 1.06
CA GLN A 97 -14.94 8.33 1.89
C GLN A 97 -13.85 9.01 1.06
N ILE A 98 -13.38 8.37 -0.02
CA ILE A 98 -12.42 8.97 -0.96
C ILE A 98 -13.05 10.19 -1.64
N LYS A 99 -14.26 10.04 -2.17
CA LYS A 99 -15.00 11.14 -2.81
C LYS A 99 -15.22 12.30 -1.83
N ARG A 100 -15.62 11.99 -0.61
CA ARG A 100 -15.86 13.01 0.41
C ARG A 100 -14.58 13.75 0.80
N ALA A 101 -13.47 13.06 0.97
CA ALA A 101 -12.17 13.68 1.23
C ALA A 101 -11.75 14.59 0.06
N ASP A 102 -11.97 14.15 -1.19
CA ASP A 102 -11.67 14.95 -2.38
C ASP A 102 -12.55 16.21 -2.47
N GLU A 103 -13.84 16.12 -2.14
CA GLU A 103 -14.74 17.28 -2.06
C GLU A 103 -14.25 18.33 -1.04
N ILE A 104 -13.87 17.90 0.16
CA ILE A 104 -13.33 18.79 1.20
C ILE A 104 -12.06 19.49 0.69
N LEU A 105 -11.16 18.78 0.06
CA LEU A 105 -9.93 19.38 -0.46
C LEU A 105 -10.20 20.32 -1.64
N ARG A 106 -11.12 19.98 -2.53
CA ARG A 106 -11.50 20.79 -3.69
C ARG A 106 -12.14 22.12 -3.32
N SER A 107 -12.83 22.20 -2.18
CA SER A 107 -13.37 23.48 -1.71
C SER A 107 -12.29 24.56 -1.48
N GLU A 108 -11.03 24.15 -1.32
CA GLU A 108 -9.87 25.01 -1.13
C GLU A 108 -8.86 24.95 -2.29
N GLY A 109 -9.26 24.38 -3.45
CA GLY A 109 -8.46 24.30 -4.66
C GLY A 109 -7.42 23.17 -4.67
N PHE A 110 -7.51 22.22 -3.73
CA PHE A 110 -6.67 21.03 -3.65
C PHE A 110 -7.44 19.77 -4.04
N ARG A 111 -6.82 18.61 -3.97
CA ARG A 111 -7.46 17.33 -4.30
C ARG A 111 -6.77 16.16 -3.60
N VAL A 112 -7.46 15.04 -3.47
CA VAL A 112 -6.82 13.75 -3.19
C VAL A 112 -5.94 13.39 -4.37
N SER A 113 -4.64 13.23 -4.14
CA SER A 113 -3.67 12.87 -5.18
C SER A 113 -3.36 11.39 -5.22
N ALA A 114 -3.63 10.68 -4.12
CA ALA A 114 -3.29 9.28 -4.01
C ALA A 114 -4.23 8.53 -3.04
N VAL A 115 -4.46 7.25 -3.32
CA VAL A 115 -5.17 6.29 -2.47
C VAL A 115 -4.24 5.14 -2.13
N GLN A 116 -4.23 4.68 -0.87
CA GLN A 116 -3.42 3.54 -0.45
C GLN A 116 -4.31 2.50 0.25
N ASN A 117 -4.69 1.45 -0.46
CA ASN A 117 -5.53 0.39 0.07
C ASN A 117 -4.90 -0.99 -0.12
N HIS A 118 -5.38 -1.98 0.61
CA HIS A 118 -5.04 -3.38 0.41
C HIS A 118 -5.45 -3.84 -1.00
N PHE A 119 -4.48 -4.35 -1.75
CA PHE A 119 -4.74 -4.94 -3.06
C PHE A 119 -3.71 -6.01 -3.40
N SER A 120 -4.20 -7.20 -3.67
CA SER A 120 -3.41 -8.37 -4.10
C SER A 120 -4.26 -9.29 -4.95
N LEU A 121 -3.68 -10.39 -5.44
CA LEU A 121 -4.43 -11.48 -6.11
C LEU A 121 -5.51 -12.07 -5.19
N LEU A 122 -5.28 -12.14 -3.88
CA LEU A 122 -6.21 -12.72 -2.90
C LEU A 122 -7.23 -11.70 -2.38
N TYR A 123 -6.93 -10.41 -2.43
CA TYR A 123 -7.80 -9.37 -1.91
C TYR A 123 -8.03 -8.24 -2.93
N ARG A 124 -9.17 -8.29 -3.59
CA ARG A 124 -9.53 -7.39 -4.69
C ARG A 124 -10.73 -6.48 -4.36
N SER A 125 -10.99 -6.23 -3.07
CA SER A 125 -12.15 -5.44 -2.63
C SER A 125 -12.16 -4.02 -3.21
N SER A 126 -11.02 -3.34 -3.27
CA SER A 126 -10.91 -2.01 -3.86
C SER A 126 -11.25 -1.98 -5.35
N GLU A 127 -10.87 -3.03 -6.10
CA GLU A 127 -11.25 -3.17 -7.51
C GLU A 127 -12.75 -3.41 -7.65
N LYS A 128 -13.29 -4.38 -6.91
CA LYS A 128 -14.72 -4.73 -6.94
C LYS A 128 -15.63 -3.57 -6.53
N ALA A 129 -15.16 -2.69 -5.65
CA ALA A 129 -15.85 -1.48 -5.23
C ALA A 129 -15.71 -0.30 -6.22
N GLY A 130 -15.00 -0.48 -7.35
CA GLY A 130 -14.80 0.55 -8.36
C GLY A 130 -13.78 1.62 -7.99
N ILE A 131 -12.98 1.43 -6.92
CA ILE A 131 -11.99 2.42 -6.46
C ILE A 131 -10.85 2.56 -7.46
N LEU A 132 -10.37 1.46 -8.08
CA LEU A 132 -9.31 1.51 -9.09
C LEU A 132 -9.76 2.32 -10.31
N ASP A 133 -10.98 2.08 -10.80
CA ASP A 133 -11.54 2.81 -11.94
C ASP A 133 -11.70 4.30 -11.60
N TYR A 134 -12.26 4.61 -10.44
CA TYR A 134 -12.39 5.99 -9.96
C TYR A 134 -11.02 6.69 -9.89
N CYS A 135 -10.00 6.04 -9.34
CA CYS A 135 -8.65 6.58 -9.27
C CYS A 135 -8.09 6.88 -10.67
N LYS A 136 -8.23 5.94 -11.61
CA LYS A 136 -7.80 6.10 -12.99
C LYS A 136 -8.50 7.26 -13.71
N GLU A 137 -9.82 7.36 -13.60
CA GLU A 137 -10.63 8.40 -14.22
C GLU A 137 -10.32 9.80 -13.66
N ASN A 138 -9.91 9.87 -12.40
CA ASN A 138 -9.61 11.14 -11.73
C ASN A 138 -8.11 11.45 -11.62
N ASN A 139 -7.22 10.70 -12.28
CA ASN A 139 -5.77 10.82 -12.17
C ASN A 139 -5.28 10.81 -10.71
N ILE A 140 -5.77 9.87 -9.91
CA ILE A 140 -5.35 9.59 -8.54
C ILE A 140 -4.45 8.35 -8.58
N ASP A 141 -3.26 8.44 -8.00
CA ASP A 141 -2.36 7.30 -7.91
C ASP A 141 -2.89 6.27 -6.90
N PHE A 142 -3.04 5.01 -7.31
CA PHE A 142 -3.43 3.95 -6.39
C PHE A 142 -2.21 3.16 -5.92
N PHE A 143 -1.92 3.21 -4.61
CA PHE A 143 -0.85 2.45 -3.98
C PHE A 143 -1.41 1.18 -3.34
N ALA A 144 -0.90 0.02 -3.78
CA ALA A 144 -1.31 -1.30 -3.30
C ALA A 144 -0.39 -1.78 -2.17
N TYR A 145 -0.88 -1.87 -0.94
CA TYR A 145 -0.14 -2.57 0.10
C TYR A 145 -0.57 -4.04 0.17
N MET A 146 0.17 -4.89 0.87
CA MET A 146 -0.04 -6.33 0.99
C MET A 146 0.03 -7.12 -0.33
N THR A 147 0.67 -6.58 -1.37
CA THR A 147 0.77 -7.21 -2.70
C THR A 147 1.30 -8.65 -2.66
N LEU A 148 2.19 -8.98 -1.71
CA LEU A 148 2.74 -10.32 -1.50
C LEU A 148 2.04 -11.10 -0.38
N GLU A 149 1.00 -10.58 0.23
CA GLU A 149 0.28 -11.19 1.36
C GLU A 149 1.27 -11.70 2.43
N GLN A 150 2.15 -10.80 2.89
CA GLN A 150 3.22 -11.08 3.87
C GLN A 150 4.10 -12.27 3.50
N GLY A 151 4.12 -12.65 2.23
CA GLY A 151 4.90 -13.75 1.68
C GLY A 151 4.08 -14.98 1.28
N ALA A 152 2.78 -15.03 1.51
CA ALA A 152 1.93 -16.14 1.06
C ALA A 152 1.93 -16.27 -0.47
N LEU A 153 2.05 -15.15 -1.19
CA LEU A 153 2.18 -15.10 -2.67
C LEU A 153 3.64 -15.06 -3.15
N SER A 154 4.60 -15.51 -2.34
CA SER A 154 6.01 -15.52 -2.74
C SER A 154 6.48 -16.83 -3.40
N GLY A 155 5.68 -17.90 -3.32
CA GLY A 155 6.10 -19.24 -3.70
C GLY A 155 7.10 -19.90 -2.73
N LYS A 156 7.50 -19.18 -1.66
CA LYS A 156 8.41 -19.72 -0.64
C LYS A 156 7.68 -20.62 0.35
N TYR A 157 6.45 -20.28 0.69
CA TYR A 157 5.64 -20.98 1.68
C TYR A 157 4.50 -21.73 0.98
N GLY A 158 4.12 -22.87 1.52
CA GLY A 158 3.07 -23.73 0.99
C GLY A 158 2.77 -24.87 1.94
N THR A 159 2.02 -25.87 1.49
CA THR A 159 1.60 -27.04 2.28
C THR A 159 2.78 -27.74 2.97
N PHE A 160 3.90 -27.93 2.26
CA PHE A 160 5.05 -28.68 2.78
C PHE A 160 6.15 -27.78 3.39
N ASN A 161 6.02 -26.47 3.27
CA ASN A 161 6.94 -25.50 3.85
C ASN A 161 6.15 -24.32 4.44
N PRO A 162 5.48 -24.51 5.59
CA PRO A 162 4.67 -23.45 6.19
C PRO A 162 5.53 -22.30 6.71
N MET A 163 4.90 -21.19 7.02
CA MET A 163 5.56 -20.07 7.71
C MET A 163 5.99 -20.50 9.12
N PRO A 164 7.12 -19.93 9.63
CA PRO A 164 7.65 -20.31 10.93
C PRO A 164 6.61 -20.18 12.05
N GLU A 165 6.43 -21.24 12.83
CA GLU A 165 5.53 -21.28 13.97
C GLU A 165 5.81 -20.15 14.97
N GLY A 166 4.76 -19.68 15.66
CA GLY A 166 4.84 -18.58 16.62
C GLY A 166 4.93 -17.18 15.98
N SER A 167 5.07 -17.08 14.65
CA SER A 167 5.01 -15.78 13.96
C SER A 167 3.56 -15.35 13.74
N GLN A 168 3.30 -14.02 13.79
CA GLN A 168 1.99 -13.45 13.43
C GLN A 168 1.53 -13.91 12.03
N ARG A 169 2.46 -14.02 11.09
CA ARG A 169 2.18 -14.48 9.73
C ARG A 169 1.71 -15.94 9.70
N ALA A 170 2.33 -16.81 10.51
CA ALA A 170 1.92 -18.22 10.60
C ALA A 170 0.49 -18.34 11.08
N MET A 171 0.11 -17.57 12.10
CA MET A 171 -1.26 -17.57 12.63
C MET A 171 -2.29 -17.14 11.58
N THR A 172 -1.95 -16.19 10.73
CA THR A 172 -2.85 -15.67 9.70
C THR A 172 -2.90 -16.59 8.47
N TYR A 173 -1.74 -17.08 8.01
CA TYR A 173 -1.65 -17.65 6.65
C TYR A 173 -1.47 -19.18 6.61
N ASN A 174 -0.91 -19.85 7.62
CA ASN A 174 -0.61 -21.27 7.51
C ASN A 174 -1.84 -22.14 7.22
N SER A 175 -3.00 -21.78 7.76
CA SER A 175 -4.25 -22.53 7.52
C SER A 175 -4.79 -22.37 6.09
N ILE A 176 -4.38 -21.33 5.37
CA ILE A 176 -4.84 -21.06 4.00
C ILE A 176 -3.81 -21.46 2.95
N LEU A 177 -2.52 -21.63 3.29
CA LEU A 177 -1.48 -22.00 2.33
C LEU A 177 -1.85 -23.18 1.43
N PRO A 178 -2.45 -24.29 1.94
CA PRO A 178 -2.85 -25.41 1.09
C PRO A 178 -3.88 -25.04 0.01
N LYS A 179 -4.71 -24.04 0.27
CA LYS A 179 -5.70 -23.56 -0.71
C LYS A 179 -5.06 -22.77 -1.86
N LEU A 180 -3.82 -22.30 -1.67
CA LEU A 180 -3.09 -21.49 -2.64
C LEU A 180 -2.26 -22.33 -3.61
N ASP A 181 -2.11 -23.63 -3.40
CA ASP A 181 -1.18 -24.49 -4.16
C ASP A 181 -1.40 -24.39 -5.68
N ALA A 182 -2.65 -24.42 -6.15
CA ALA A 182 -2.98 -24.30 -7.57
C ALA A 182 -2.64 -22.91 -8.13
N LEU A 183 -2.93 -21.85 -7.38
CA LEU A 183 -2.58 -20.47 -7.76
C LEU A 183 -1.06 -20.30 -7.84
N ILE A 184 -0.32 -20.78 -6.84
CA ILE A 184 1.15 -20.68 -6.81
C ILE A 184 1.77 -21.48 -7.95
N ALA A 185 1.21 -22.65 -8.30
CA ALA A 185 1.67 -23.44 -9.44
C ALA A 185 1.51 -22.68 -10.77
N GLU A 186 0.36 -22.02 -10.98
CA GLU A 186 0.15 -21.19 -12.18
C GLU A 186 1.06 -19.96 -12.19
N MET A 187 1.22 -19.28 -11.04
CA MET A 187 2.18 -18.16 -10.92
C MET A 187 3.61 -18.60 -11.25
N LYS A 188 4.00 -19.81 -10.87
CA LYS A 188 5.31 -20.37 -11.21
C LYS A 188 5.45 -20.62 -12.70
N LYS A 189 4.44 -21.24 -13.34
CA LYS A 189 4.42 -21.50 -14.78
C LYS A 189 4.50 -20.19 -15.58
N ILE A 190 3.73 -19.17 -15.20
CA ILE A 190 3.80 -17.83 -15.81
C ILE A 190 5.19 -17.22 -15.55
N GLY A 191 5.72 -17.36 -14.34
CA GLY A 191 7.07 -16.90 -13.99
C GLY A 191 8.16 -17.52 -14.89
N GLU A 192 8.09 -18.81 -15.15
CA GLU A 192 8.99 -19.51 -16.07
C GLU A 192 8.94 -18.94 -17.50
N ALA A 193 7.75 -18.55 -17.98
CA ALA A 193 7.59 -17.93 -19.30
C ALA A 193 8.16 -16.50 -19.38
N HIS A 194 8.24 -15.79 -18.25
CA HIS A 194 8.75 -14.43 -18.14
C HIS A 194 10.16 -14.31 -17.52
N ASP A 195 10.83 -15.43 -17.27
CA ASP A 195 12.11 -15.50 -16.52
C ASP A 195 12.01 -14.76 -15.17
N ALA A 196 10.94 -15.03 -14.44
CA ALA A 196 10.57 -14.32 -13.22
C ALA A 196 10.16 -15.27 -12.07
N SER A 197 10.37 -14.82 -10.84
CA SER A 197 9.92 -15.53 -9.64
C SER A 197 8.41 -15.34 -9.41
N VAL A 198 7.82 -16.22 -8.59
CA VAL A 198 6.43 -16.09 -8.13
C VAL A 198 6.16 -14.73 -7.49
N SER A 199 7.08 -14.23 -6.66
CA SER A 199 6.97 -12.89 -6.07
C SER A 199 6.91 -11.79 -7.13
N GLN A 200 7.71 -11.89 -8.18
CA GLN A 200 7.70 -10.92 -9.28
C GLN A 200 6.39 -10.98 -10.08
N ILE A 201 5.79 -12.14 -10.25
CA ILE A 201 4.47 -12.26 -10.89
C ILE A 201 3.38 -11.61 -10.03
N ALA A 202 3.40 -11.78 -8.69
CA ALA A 202 2.46 -11.10 -7.82
C ALA A 202 2.61 -9.56 -7.88
N ILE A 203 3.83 -9.06 -7.91
CA ILE A 203 4.12 -7.62 -8.07
C ILE A 203 3.68 -7.13 -9.45
N ALA A 204 4.06 -7.85 -10.50
CA ALA A 204 3.69 -7.54 -11.89
C ALA A 204 2.17 -7.52 -12.08
N TYR A 205 1.43 -8.45 -11.47
CA TYR A 205 -0.03 -8.44 -11.48
C TYR A 205 -0.58 -7.11 -10.96
N ALA A 206 -0.17 -6.67 -9.77
CA ALA A 206 -0.62 -5.40 -9.21
C ALA A 206 -0.30 -4.22 -10.13
N ILE A 207 0.90 -4.18 -10.71
CA ILE A 207 1.31 -3.14 -11.67
C ILE A 207 0.46 -3.17 -12.94
N ASN A 208 0.20 -4.35 -13.50
CA ASN A 208 -0.63 -4.51 -14.71
C ASN A 208 -2.11 -4.16 -14.46
N LYS A 209 -2.56 -4.15 -13.20
CA LYS A 209 -3.86 -3.60 -12.77
C LYS A 209 -3.84 -2.08 -12.60
N GLY A 210 -2.74 -1.39 -12.91
CA GLY A 210 -2.63 0.07 -12.86
C GLY A 210 -2.30 0.62 -11.46
N THR A 211 -1.73 -0.20 -10.57
CA THR A 211 -1.39 0.22 -9.20
C THR A 211 0.13 0.39 -9.01
N TYR A 212 0.51 1.10 -7.95
CA TYR A 212 1.88 1.21 -7.44
C TYR A 212 2.02 0.30 -6.22
N PRO A 213 2.62 -0.89 -6.35
CA PRO A 213 2.77 -1.82 -5.22
C PRO A 213 3.78 -1.31 -4.19
N ILE A 214 3.43 -1.43 -2.92
CA ILE A 214 4.32 -1.18 -1.78
C ILE A 214 4.92 -2.52 -1.38
N VAL A 215 6.22 -2.68 -1.62
CA VAL A 215 6.93 -3.93 -1.38
C VAL A 215 7.90 -3.77 -0.22
N GLY A 216 7.80 -4.66 0.77
CA GLY A 216 8.75 -4.75 1.87
C GLY A 216 10.10 -5.30 1.38
N ALA A 217 11.19 -4.57 1.63
CA ALA A 217 12.53 -4.97 1.27
C ALA A 217 13.42 -5.04 2.51
N THR A 218 14.03 -6.20 2.76
CA THR A 218 15.00 -6.43 3.85
C THR A 218 16.38 -6.82 3.31
N LYS A 219 16.52 -6.91 1.99
CA LYS A 219 17.78 -7.24 1.28
C LYS A 219 17.82 -6.48 -0.04
N PRO A 220 19.01 -6.09 -0.54
CA PRO A 220 19.15 -5.42 -1.84
C PRO A 220 18.46 -6.16 -2.98
N ARG A 221 18.59 -7.49 -3.05
CA ARG A 221 17.92 -8.30 -4.08
C ARG A 221 16.40 -8.12 -4.13
N HIS A 222 15.72 -7.83 -3.00
CA HIS A 222 14.27 -7.60 -3.00
C HIS A 222 13.91 -6.33 -3.76
N VAL A 223 14.77 -5.30 -3.71
CA VAL A 223 14.60 -4.07 -4.46
C VAL A 223 14.83 -4.32 -5.96
N GLU A 224 15.88 -5.07 -6.31
CA GLU A 224 16.21 -5.45 -7.68
C GLU A 224 15.09 -6.30 -8.31
N GLU A 225 14.61 -7.32 -7.59
CA GLU A 225 13.49 -8.16 -8.00
C GLU A 225 12.20 -7.34 -8.22
N ALA A 226 11.87 -6.42 -7.31
CA ALA A 226 10.71 -5.56 -7.44
C ALA A 226 10.83 -4.60 -8.64
N ALA A 227 12.01 -4.00 -8.84
CA ALA A 227 12.29 -3.14 -9.98
C ALA A 227 12.21 -3.91 -11.33
N THR A 228 12.66 -5.17 -11.34
CA THR A 228 12.56 -6.03 -12.53
C THR A 228 11.11 -6.41 -12.79
N ALA A 229 10.32 -6.69 -11.76
CA ALA A 229 8.89 -6.99 -11.90
C ALA A 229 8.10 -5.88 -12.61
N ALA A 230 8.53 -4.62 -12.46
CA ALA A 230 7.91 -3.48 -13.15
C ALA A 230 8.01 -3.54 -14.68
N LYS A 231 8.89 -4.36 -15.23
CA LYS A 231 9.07 -4.55 -16.68
C LYS A 231 8.21 -5.68 -17.24
N ILE A 232 7.64 -6.53 -16.40
CA ILE A 232 6.85 -7.69 -16.82
C ILE A 232 5.47 -7.21 -17.29
N LYS A 233 5.11 -7.59 -18.51
CA LYS A 233 3.81 -7.36 -19.10
C LYS A 233 3.07 -8.68 -19.16
N LEU A 234 2.11 -8.83 -18.28
CA LEU A 234 1.23 -10.01 -18.27
C LEU A 234 0.19 -9.87 -19.39
N SER A 235 -0.08 -10.96 -20.09
CA SER A 235 -1.17 -11.01 -21.06
C SER A 235 -2.53 -10.99 -20.35
N LYS A 236 -3.58 -10.71 -21.10
CA LYS A 236 -4.94 -10.74 -20.57
C LYS A 236 -5.31 -12.14 -20.07
N GLU A 237 -4.93 -13.17 -20.81
CA GLU A 237 -5.17 -14.57 -20.49
C GLU A 237 -4.45 -14.99 -19.20
N GLU A 238 -3.21 -14.54 -19.00
CA GLU A 238 -2.46 -14.77 -17.75
C GLU A 238 -3.14 -14.11 -16.56
N ILE A 239 -3.57 -12.85 -16.70
CA ILE A 239 -4.31 -12.14 -15.65
C ILE A 239 -5.63 -12.86 -15.32
N GLU A 240 -6.42 -13.24 -16.33
CA GLU A 240 -7.68 -13.96 -16.15
C GLU A 240 -7.48 -15.32 -15.48
N SER A 241 -6.44 -16.07 -15.86
CA SER A 241 -6.07 -17.34 -15.23
C SER A 241 -5.74 -17.16 -13.75
N LEU A 242 -4.89 -16.19 -13.41
CA LEU A 242 -4.52 -15.87 -12.05
C LEU A 242 -5.74 -15.45 -11.21
N GLU A 243 -6.60 -14.60 -11.73
CA GLU A 243 -7.79 -14.12 -11.04
C GLU A 243 -8.82 -15.24 -10.80
N THR A 244 -8.99 -16.14 -11.78
CA THR A 244 -9.86 -17.31 -11.68
C THR A 244 -9.38 -18.25 -10.58
N LEU A 245 -8.09 -18.57 -10.57
CA LEU A 245 -7.52 -19.45 -9.56
C LEU A 245 -7.52 -18.80 -8.17
N ALA A 246 -7.23 -17.51 -8.08
CA ALA A 246 -7.33 -16.77 -6.83
C ALA A 246 -8.76 -16.78 -6.26
N ALA A 247 -9.78 -16.56 -7.10
CA ALA A 247 -11.18 -16.64 -6.69
C ALA A 247 -11.58 -18.05 -6.24
N ALA A 248 -11.07 -19.08 -6.92
CA ALA A 248 -11.36 -20.49 -6.58
C ALA A 248 -10.79 -20.91 -5.22
N THR A 249 -9.80 -20.20 -4.68
CA THR A 249 -9.26 -20.47 -3.32
C THR A 249 -10.32 -20.27 -2.23
N GLY A 250 -11.30 -19.39 -2.43
CA GLY A 250 -12.27 -18.97 -1.44
C GLY A 250 -11.65 -18.29 -0.21
N VAL A 251 -10.41 -17.79 -0.34
CA VAL A 251 -9.67 -17.13 0.74
C VAL A 251 -10.04 -15.64 0.79
N ASP A 252 -10.24 -15.13 2.00
CA ASP A 252 -10.32 -13.70 2.29
C ASP A 252 -9.16 -13.32 3.22
N THR A 253 -8.30 -12.41 2.77
CA THR A 253 -7.14 -11.92 3.52
C THR A 253 -7.37 -10.53 4.12
N LYS A 254 -8.62 -10.09 4.23
CA LYS A 254 -8.99 -8.83 4.87
C LYS A 254 -8.36 -8.73 6.26
N GLY A 255 -7.63 -7.66 6.50
CA GLY A 255 -7.07 -7.38 7.83
C GLY A 255 -8.14 -6.90 8.83
N SER A 256 -7.94 -7.17 10.11
CA SER A 256 -8.87 -6.71 11.17
C SER A 256 -8.97 -5.19 11.30
N TRP A 257 -8.01 -4.47 10.76
CA TRP A 257 -7.97 -2.99 10.73
C TRP A 257 -8.69 -2.38 9.53
N GLU A 258 -9.15 -3.19 8.60
CA GLU A 258 -9.77 -2.74 7.35
C GLU A 258 -11.30 -2.69 7.48
N ASN A 259 -11.87 -1.59 6.99
CA ASN A 259 -13.30 -1.47 6.79
C ASN A 259 -13.72 -2.11 5.45
N PRO A 260 -15.00 -2.44 5.26
CA PRO A 260 -15.51 -2.80 3.95
C PRO A 260 -15.25 -1.67 2.93
N MET A 261 -14.86 -2.04 1.69
CA MET A 261 -14.57 -1.09 0.61
C MET A 261 -15.84 -0.69 -0.18
N ALA A 262 -16.91 -1.44 0.00
CA ALA A 262 -18.24 -1.17 -0.53
C ALA A 262 -19.24 -0.95 0.60
#